data_6b2b4c19f27bf9f5e674b0fc0bdbaae7
#
_entry.id   6b2b4c19f27bf9f5e674b0fc0bdbaae7
#
_cell.length_a   1.000
_cell.length_b   1.000
_cell.length_c   1.000
_cell.angle_alpha   90.00
_cell.angle_beta   90.00
_cell.angle_gamma   90.00
#
_symmetry.space_group_name_H-M   'P 1'
#
loop_
_entity.id
_entity.type
_entity.pdbx_description
1 polymer ?
#
loop_
_entity_poly.entity_id
_entity_poly.type
_entity_poly.pdbx_seq_one_letter_code
_entity_poly.pdbx_strand_id
1 'polypeptide(L)'
;MTRPVNEIYCYFIFSVFWILLYAQKNVTEEHVQTKMKTYCTTPEGVKGFCMPLSNCSNLVGLTNKTEARKHLKKSKCGPRKDDPDNPKVCCGTHNYLADVFPKICGEQNITIRGRILGGKVARLGEFPWLARLIHKRNVTAAHCLESDMIQYLGPLYEVVLGEHNTQTEIDCESKNKTCAPKNQVIRVKKTISHSMYDEKSKQHHHDIALIQLKKSAKFTSHVAPICVLEKVEFKPYEYWISGWGLTNDSNPNSQSSVKLKVSIPPFSHLNCSEKYKSIDMNITDMQLCAGGIKGKDSCSGDSGGPLMLVKNRNHWFAAGVVSYGLGCGKENWPGIYTNITSYTNWIRKTIWQNEHKKKKSKIMH
;
A
#
# COMPACT_ATOMS: atom_id res chain seq x y z
N MET A 1 -0.08 36.80 -19.06
CA MET A 1 -0.93 35.65 -19.45
C MET A 1 -0.27 34.39 -18.91
N THR A 2 -0.59 34.02 -17.68
CA THR A 2 -0.11 32.78 -17.01
C THR A 2 -0.98 31.63 -17.50
N ARG A 3 -0.36 30.66 -18.17
CA ARG A 3 -1.04 29.43 -18.57
C ARG A 3 -1.47 28.67 -17.29
N PRO A 4 -2.68 28.12 -17.21
CA PRO A 4 -3.04 27.25 -16.10
C PRO A 4 -2.17 26.01 -16.15
N VAL A 5 -1.45 25.76 -15.07
CA VAL A 5 -0.62 24.57 -14.91
C VAL A 5 -1.56 23.41 -14.56
N ASN A 6 -1.62 22.40 -15.44
CA ASN A 6 -2.37 21.16 -15.19
C ASN A 6 -1.80 20.47 -13.95
N GLU A 7 -2.59 20.37 -12.91
CA GLU A 7 -2.26 19.62 -11.71
C GLU A 7 -2.51 18.12 -11.93
N ILE A 8 -1.47 17.32 -11.89
CA ILE A 8 -1.55 15.85 -11.95
C ILE A 8 -1.44 15.33 -10.51
N TYR A 9 -2.35 14.47 -10.06
CA TYR A 9 -2.43 14.00 -8.67
C TYR A 9 -1.97 12.56 -8.50
N CYS A 10 -1.28 12.28 -7.39
CA CYS A 10 -0.76 10.97 -7.02
C CYS A 10 -1.30 10.51 -5.69
N TYR A 11 -1.66 9.23 -5.59
CA TYR A 11 -2.24 8.65 -4.40
C TYR A 11 -1.43 7.47 -3.89
N PHE A 12 -1.17 7.44 -2.58
CA PHE A 12 -0.44 6.33 -1.96
C PHE A 12 -1.25 5.70 -0.83
N ILE A 13 -1.45 4.40 -0.90
CA ILE A 13 -2.06 3.60 0.16
C ILE A 13 -1.21 3.61 1.42
N PHE A 14 0.09 3.77 1.27
CA PHE A 14 1.08 3.50 2.32
C PHE A 14 1.35 4.65 3.29
N SER A 15 0.92 5.86 2.99
CA SER A 15 1.07 7.00 3.91
C SER A 15 0.32 6.81 5.23
N VAL A 16 -0.75 6.02 5.23
CA VAL A 16 -1.58 5.76 6.41
C VAL A 16 -0.95 4.72 7.34
N PHE A 17 -0.12 3.80 6.85
CA PHE A 17 0.49 2.72 7.64
C PHE A 17 1.52 3.19 8.68
N TRP A 18 2.25 4.25 8.42
CA TRP A 18 3.24 4.78 9.36
C TRP A 18 2.64 5.56 10.53
N ILE A 19 1.39 5.93 10.42
CA ILE A 19 0.67 6.74 11.38
C ILE A 19 0.27 5.94 12.62
N LEU A 20 -0.04 4.65 12.46
CA LEU A 20 -0.56 3.78 13.53
C LEU A 20 0.43 3.46 14.63
N LEU A 21 1.71 3.43 14.32
CA LEU A 21 2.74 3.02 15.28
C LEU A 21 3.04 4.04 16.37
N TYR A 22 2.57 5.27 16.22
CA TYR A 22 2.75 6.32 17.24
C TYR A 22 1.55 6.43 18.21
N ALA A 23 0.37 5.95 17.83
CA ALA A 23 -0.85 6.07 18.64
C ALA A 23 -1.01 4.95 19.70
N GLN A 24 -0.25 3.86 19.63
CA GLN A 24 -0.41 2.68 20.52
C GLN A 24 0.37 2.76 21.85
N LYS A 25 0.81 3.91 22.30
CA LYS A 25 1.61 4.03 23.54
C LYS A 25 0.83 4.07 24.85
N ASN A 26 -0.48 4.01 24.84
CA ASN A 26 -1.29 4.02 26.07
C ASN A 26 -2.37 2.92 26.05
N VAL A 27 -1.96 1.66 26.16
CA VAL A 27 -2.83 0.58 26.63
C VAL A 27 -2.08 -0.14 27.77
N THR A 28 -2.69 -0.13 28.92
CA THR A 28 -2.26 -0.74 30.17
C THR A 28 -2.03 -2.24 30.02
N GLU A 29 -0.90 -2.71 30.58
CA GLU A 29 -0.55 -4.11 30.67
C GLU A 29 -1.51 -4.84 31.63
N GLU A 30 -2.32 -5.75 31.13
CA GLU A 30 -2.94 -6.79 31.93
C GLU A 30 -1.99 -8.00 32.03
N HIS A 31 -1.71 -8.40 33.26
CA HIS A 31 -0.88 -9.53 33.64
C HIS A 31 -1.48 -10.86 33.16
N VAL A 32 -0.86 -11.50 32.18
CA VAL A 32 -1.03 -12.93 31.90
C VAL A 32 0.27 -13.64 32.29
N GLN A 33 0.19 -14.58 33.24
CA GLN A 33 1.29 -15.43 33.64
C GLN A 33 1.88 -16.18 32.44
N THR A 34 3.13 -15.88 32.08
CA THR A 34 3.84 -16.51 30.96
C THR A 34 4.97 -17.41 31.50
N LYS A 35 4.96 -18.70 31.09
CA LYS A 35 6.14 -19.57 31.11
C LYS A 35 7.33 -18.81 30.52
N MET A 36 8.48 -18.84 31.21
CA MET A 36 9.71 -18.17 30.78
C MET A 36 10.02 -18.48 29.32
N LYS A 37 9.88 -17.50 28.46
CA LYS A 37 10.30 -17.56 27.04
C LYS A 37 11.79 -17.24 26.99
N THR A 38 12.62 -18.18 26.54
CA THR A 38 14.06 -17.97 26.35
C THR A 38 14.29 -17.09 25.12
N TYR A 39 14.85 -15.90 25.31
CA TYR A 39 15.23 -15.00 24.23
C TYR A 39 16.49 -15.46 23.52
N CYS A 40 16.57 -15.22 22.23
CA CYS A 40 17.71 -15.55 21.39
C CYS A 40 17.89 -14.51 20.27
N THR A 41 18.98 -14.63 19.52
CA THR A 41 19.25 -13.76 18.37
C THR A 41 19.39 -14.65 17.13
N THR A 42 18.63 -14.32 16.06
CA THR A 42 18.73 -15.04 14.78
C THR A 42 20.08 -14.79 14.11
N PRO A 43 20.48 -15.61 13.13
CA PRO A 43 21.71 -15.38 12.35
C PRO A 43 21.81 -13.99 11.71
N GLU A 44 20.66 -13.35 11.44
CA GLU A 44 20.58 -11.99 10.90
C GLU A 44 20.63 -10.91 11.97
N GLY A 45 20.87 -11.27 13.23
CA GLY A 45 20.95 -10.33 14.35
C GLY A 45 19.57 -9.86 14.88
N VAL A 46 18.49 -10.54 14.52
CA VAL A 46 17.14 -10.22 15.02
C VAL A 46 16.86 -10.94 16.31
N LYS A 47 16.34 -10.25 17.33
CA LYS A 47 15.88 -10.88 18.57
C LYS A 47 14.66 -11.76 18.28
N GLY A 48 14.65 -12.95 18.87
CA GLY A 48 13.59 -13.94 18.71
C GLY A 48 13.36 -14.75 19.99
N PHE A 49 12.51 -15.76 19.86
CA PHE A 49 12.26 -16.73 20.91
C PHE A 49 12.77 -18.10 20.51
N CYS A 50 13.41 -18.79 21.45
CA CYS A 50 13.83 -20.16 21.26
C CYS A 50 12.62 -21.09 21.38
N MET A 51 12.25 -21.75 20.26
CA MET A 51 11.08 -22.62 20.19
C MET A 51 11.33 -23.82 19.26
N PRO A 52 10.56 -24.91 19.37
CA PRO A 52 10.64 -26.03 18.43
C PRO A 52 10.47 -25.55 16.96
N LEU A 53 11.21 -26.17 16.03
CA LEU A 53 11.18 -25.82 14.61
C LEU A 53 9.76 -25.91 14.04
N SER A 54 8.98 -26.90 14.46
CA SER A 54 7.58 -27.08 14.04
C SER A 54 6.69 -25.85 14.36
N ASN A 55 7.05 -25.08 15.38
CA ASN A 55 6.31 -23.89 15.81
C ASN A 55 6.86 -22.60 15.19
N CYS A 56 7.95 -22.67 14.42
CA CYS A 56 8.55 -21.55 13.73
C CYS A 56 8.17 -21.55 12.24
N SER A 57 7.03 -20.97 11.92
CA SER A 57 6.49 -20.93 10.55
C SER A 57 7.48 -20.40 9.48
N ASN A 58 8.43 -19.55 9.88
CA ASN A 58 9.43 -18.97 9.01
C ASN A 58 10.52 -19.94 8.59
N LEU A 59 10.79 -20.94 9.41
CA LEU A 59 11.88 -21.87 9.20
C LEU A 59 11.37 -23.26 8.77
N VAL A 60 10.11 -23.61 9.06
CA VAL A 60 9.48 -24.87 8.64
C VAL A 60 9.48 -25.02 7.11
N GLY A 61 9.22 -23.96 6.37
CA GLY A 61 9.22 -23.97 4.89
C GLY A 61 10.61 -24.08 4.26
N LEU A 62 11.68 -24.00 5.05
CA LEU A 62 13.05 -23.99 4.55
C LEU A 62 13.74 -25.38 4.54
N THR A 63 13.06 -26.44 4.95
CA THR A 63 13.67 -27.77 5.18
C THR A 63 14.25 -28.44 3.94
N ASN A 64 13.85 -28.05 2.72
CA ASN A 64 14.15 -28.75 1.48
C ASN A 64 15.31 -28.17 0.64
N LYS A 65 16.01 -27.12 1.05
CA LYS A 65 17.12 -26.51 0.29
C LYS A 65 18.44 -26.58 1.05
N THR A 66 19.55 -26.84 0.34
CA THR A 66 20.89 -27.01 0.95
C THR A 66 21.37 -25.79 1.73
N GLU A 67 21.09 -24.59 1.22
CA GLU A 67 21.39 -23.31 1.92
C GLU A 67 20.53 -23.13 3.18
N ALA A 68 19.28 -23.56 3.13
CA ALA A 68 18.37 -23.53 4.28
C ALA A 68 18.84 -24.39 5.44
N ARG A 69 19.47 -25.56 5.18
CA ARG A 69 20.07 -26.39 6.23
C ARG A 69 21.23 -25.67 6.94
N LYS A 70 22.03 -24.90 6.22
CA LYS A 70 23.11 -24.09 6.82
C LYS A 70 22.54 -22.97 7.69
N HIS A 71 21.47 -22.37 7.27
CA HIS A 71 20.74 -21.34 8.02
C HIS A 71 20.08 -21.91 9.28
N LEU A 72 19.39 -23.06 9.18
CA LEU A 72 18.78 -23.76 10.30
C LEU A 72 19.82 -24.17 11.36
N LYS A 73 21.02 -24.64 10.94
CA LYS A 73 22.11 -24.92 11.87
C LYS A 73 22.56 -23.69 12.68
N LYS A 74 22.61 -22.53 12.05
CA LYS A 74 22.98 -21.26 12.70
C LYS A 74 21.87 -20.69 13.57
N SER A 75 20.62 -21.07 13.32
CA SER A 75 19.45 -20.62 14.08
C SER A 75 19.20 -21.45 15.34
N LYS A 76 19.93 -22.54 15.57
CA LYS A 76 19.74 -23.38 16.75
C LYS A 76 19.94 -22.59 18.04
N CYS A 77 19.02 -22.77 18.98
CA CYS A 77 19.04 -22.21 20.33
C CYS A 77 18.55 -23.28 21.32
N GLY A 78 19.07 -23.31 22.52
CA GLY A 78 18.72 -24.28 23.54
C GLY A 78 19.78 -25.37 23.79
N PRO A 79 19.59 -26.23 24.78
CA PRO A 79 20.57 -27.24 25.18
C PRO A 79 20.79 -28.30 24.10
N ARG A 80 21.99 -28.90 24.04
CA ARG A 80 22.38 -29.89 23.02
C ARG A 80 21.53 -31.18 22.97
N LYS A 81 20.68 -31.44 23.97
CA LYS A 81 19.82 -32.63 24.09
C LYS A 81 18.40 -32.43 23.55
N ASP A 82 18.22 -31.50 22.61
CA ASP A 82 16.91 -31.31 21.97
C ASP A 82 16.61 -32.43 20.97
N ASP A 83 15.32 -32.67 20.74
CA ASP A 83 14.79 -33.59 19.74
C ASP A 83 15.46 -33.35 18.37
N PRO A 84 16.17 -34.36 17.81
CA PRO A 84 16.86 -34.23 16.51
C PRO A 84 15.90 -33.89 15.36
N ASP A 85 14.66 -34.38 15.41
CA ASP A 85 13.64 -34.23 14.35
C ASP A 85 12.88 -32.91 14.48
N ASN A 86 12.88 -32.31 15.68
CA ASN A 86 12.24 -31.03 15.95
C ASN A 86 13.10 -30.11 16.83
N PRO A 87 14.31 -29.73 16.38
CA PRO A 87 15.25 -28.95 17.14
C PRO A 87 14.70 -27.58 17.53
N LYS A 88 15.08 -27.08 18.69
CA LYS A 88 14.78 -25.70 19.04
C LYS A 88 15.60 -24.73 18.20
N VAL A 89 14.93 -23.78 17.61
CA VAL A 89 15.50 -22.73 16.76
C VAL A 89 15.14 -21.36 17.28
N CYS A 90 16.02 -20.41 17.08
CA CYS A 90 15.72 -19.02 17.30
C CYS A 90 14.76 -18.53 16.21
N CYS A 91 13.49 -18.57 16.53
CA CYS A 91 12.46 -18.02 15.69
C CYS A 91 12.47 -16.51 15.87
N GLY A 92 13.09 -15.83 14.94
CA GLY A 92 13.01 -14.37 14.87
C GLY A 92 11.54 -14.03 14.79
N THR A 93 11.13 -13.16 15.69
CA THR A 93 9.74 -12.83 15.87
C THR A 93 9.16 -12.26 14.56
N HIS A 94 8.54 -13.09 13.75
CA HIS A 94 7.61 -12.68 12.69
C HIS A 94 6.45 -11.87 13.30
N ASN A 95 6.16 -12.08 14.58
CA ASN A 95 5.12 -11.33 15.27
C ASN A 95 5.39 -9.82 15.38
N TYR A 96 6.65 -9.36 15.32
CA TYR A 96 6.92 -7.91 15.20
C TYR A 96 6.54 -7.35 13.85
N LEU A 97 6.55 -8.17 12.78
CA LEU A 97 6.09 -7.73 11.46
C LEU A 97 4.57 -7.90 11.31
N ALA A 98 3.94 -8.79 12.07
CA ALA A 98 2.48 -8.94 12.06
C ALA A 98 1.77 -7.70 12.64
N ASP A 99 2.37 -7.03 13.61
CA ASP A 99 1.81 -5.81 14.23
C ASP A 99 2.09 -4.53 13.44
N VAL A 100 2.76 -4.61 12.30
CA VAL A 100 3.02 -3.44 11.44
C VAL A 100 1.75 -2.95 10.76
N PHE A 101 0.83 -3.84 10.44
CA PHE A 101 -0.44 -3.47 9.81
C PHE A 101 -1.51 -3.17 10.85
N PRO A 102 -2.38 -2.18 10.62
CA PRO A 102 -3.43 -1.83 11.55
C PRO A 102 -4.40 -2.99 11.80
N LYS A 103 -4.71 -3.27 13.06
CA LYS A 103 -5.71 -4.28 13.46
C LYS A 103 -7.12 -3.84 13.07
N ILE A 104 -7.39 -2.54 13.13
CA ILE A 104 -8.66 -1.93 12.67
C ILE A 104 -8.35 -1.20 11.37
N CYS A 105 -8.90 -1.68 10.27
CA CYS A 105 -8.65 -1.17 8.94
C CYS A 105 -9.81 -1.51 7.99
N GLY A 106 -9.87 -0.86 6.84
CA GLY A 106 -10.78 -1.18 5.76
C GLY A 106 -12.26 -0.92 6.09
N GLU A 107 -12.53 -0.22 7.18
CA GLU A 107 -13.90 0.14 7.57
C GLU A 107 -14.24 1.54 7.06
N GLN A 108 -15.41 1.68 6.51
CA GLN A 108 -16.00 2.98 6.17
C GLN A 108 -17.44 3.05 6.66
N ASN A 109 -17.86 4.24 7.06
CA ASN A 109 -19.21 4.47 7.59
C ASN A 109 -20.30 4.50 6.51
N ILE A 110 -19.92 4.26 5.25
CA ILE A 110 -20.82 4.38 4.09
C ILE A 110 -20.99 3.00 3.45
N THR A 111 -22.24 2.53 3.39
CA THR A 111 -22.57 1.30 2.67
C THR A 111 -22.66 1.57 1.17
N ILE A 112 -21.90 0.83 0.37
CA ILE A 112 -22.03 0.90 -1.09
C ILE A 112 -23.34 0.26 -1.49
N ARG A 113 -24.26 1.06 -2.06
CA ARG A 113 -25.50 0.59 -2.64
C ARG A 113 -25.39 0.68 -4.17
N GLY A 114 -25.54 -0.45 -4.84
CA GLY A 114 -25.70 -0.55 -6.28
C GLY A 114 -24.42 -0.80 -7.10
N ARG A 115 -24.59 -1.54 -8.20
CA ARG A 115 -23.58 -1.72 -9.25
C ARG A 115 -23.46 -0.41 -10.04
N ILE A 116 -22.24 0.02 -10.33
CA ILE A 116 -21.96 1.26 -11.05
C ILE A 116 -21.32 0.92 -12.39
N LEU A 117 -22.01 1.22 -13.46
CA LEU A 117 -21.49 1.24 -14.82
C LEU A 117 -21.00 2.68 -15.13
N GLY A 118 -19.71 2.83 -15.47
CA GLY A 118 -19.07 4.16 -15.68
C GLY A 118 -18.64 4.80 -14.36
N GLY A 119 -17.64 5.70 -14.39
CA GLY A 119 -17.17 6.41 -13.20
C GLY A 119 -18.26 7.28 -12.57
N LYS A 120 -18.34 7.31 -11.26
CA LYS A 120 -19.28 8.16 -10.50
C LYS A 120 -18.54 8.92 -9.41
N VAL A 121 -19.12 10.05 -9.03
CA VAL A 121 -18.67 10.81 -7.86
C VAL A 121 -18.78 9.91 -6.61
N ALA A 122 -17.70 9.79 -5.86
CA ALA A 122 -17.70 9.14 -4.55
C ALA A 122 -18.54 9.97 -3.58
N ARG A 123 -19.08 9.36 -2.54
CA ARG A 123 -19.75 10.10 -1.45
C ARG A 123 -18.72 10.77 -0.56
N LEU A 124 -19.12 11.80 0.13
CA LEU A 124 -18.29 12.43 1.16
C LEU A 124 -17.93 11.40 2.25
N GLY A 125 -16.65 11.26 2.58
CA GLY A 125 -16.17 10.24 3.51
C GLY A 125 -16.03 8.81 2.94
N GLU A 126 -16.39 8.58 1.68
CA GLU A 126 -16.11 7.30 1.01
C GLU A 126 -14.63 7.18 0.66
N PHE A 127 -14.05 5.99 0.86
CA PHE A 127 -12.62 5.71 0.74
C PHE A 127 -11.74 6.65 1.59
N PRO A 128 -11.88 6.62 2.93
CA PRO A 128 -11.20 7.55 3.84
C PRO A 128 -9.68 7.31 3.93
N TRP A 129 -9.16 6.31 3.26
CA TRP A 129 -7.73 5.96 3.15
C TRP A 129 -7.03 6.60 1.96
N LEU A 130 -7.75 7.32 1.08
CA LEU A 130 -7.12 8.01 -0.03
C LEU A 130 -6.34 9.22 0.46
N ALA A 131 -5.16 9.38 -0.12
CA ALA A 131 -4.26 10.48 0.17
C ALA A 131 -3.89 11.19 -1.14
N ARG A 132 -3.95 12.52 -1.15
CA ARG A 132 -3.46 13.35 -2.24
C ARG A 132 -2.02 13.77 -1.95
N LEU A 133 -1.14 13.62 -2.92
CA LEU A 133 0.27 13.99 -2.80
C LEU A 133 0.52 15.38 -3.37
N ILE A 134 1.35 16.16 -2.69
CA ILE A 134 1.74 17.51 -3.12
C ILE A 134 3.25 17.61 -3.22
N HIS A 135 3.75 17.89 -4.41
CA HIS A 135 5.15 18.22 -4.68
C HIS A 135 5.44 19.71 -4.46
N LYS A 136 6.70 20.06 -4.26
CA LYS A 136 7.10 21.45 -3.92
C LYS A 136 6.79 22.46 -5.04
N ARG A 137 6.66 22.01 -6.29
CA ARG A 137 6.42 22.85 -7.47
C ARG A 137 5.21 22.44 -8.31
N ASN A 138 4.34 21.55 -7.81
CA ASN A 138 3.13 20.97 -8.41
C ASN A 138 3.18 19.45 -8.57
N VAL A 139 2.09 18.83 -8.88
CA VAL A 139 1.63 17.50 -8.51
C VAL A 139 1.90 16.44 -9.57
N THR A 140 2.22 15.18 -9.22
CA THR A 140 2.17 14.01 -10.12
C THR A 140 2.19 12.62 -9.49
N ALA A 141 2.22 11.60 -10.38
CA ALA A 141 2.09 10.15 -10.21
C ALA A 141 3.28 9.37 -9.57
N ALA A 142 3.36 8.05 -9.49
CA ALA A 142 4.20 7.14 -8.67
C ALA A 142 5.62 6.91 -9.19
N HIS A 143 5.82 6.79 -10.40
CA HIS A 143 6.87 7.49 -11.05
C HIS A 143 6.94 8.93 -10.50
N CYS A 144 5.99 9.29 -9.61
CA CYS A 144 5.96 10.48 -8.74
C CYS A 144 7.21 10.70 -7.91
N LEU A 145 8.04 9.71 -7.74
CA LEU A 145 9.29 9.76 -6.99
C LEU A 145 10.51 9.53 -7.90
N GLU A 146 10.32 9.52 -9.23
CA GLU A 146 11.39 9.41 -10.21
C GLU A 146 12.23 10.69 -10.26
N SER A 147 13.51 10.53 -10.62
CA SER A 147 14.47 11.63 -10.65
C SER A 147 14.06 12.75 -11.60
N ASP A 148 13.55 12.41 -12.78
CA ASP A 148 13.13 13.37 -13.80
C ASP A 148 11.90 14.16 -13.33
N MET A 149 10.95 13.48 -12.68
CA MET A 149 9.77 14.12 -12.11
C MET A 149 10.13 14.99 -10.91
N ILE A 150 11.03 14.54 -10.04
CA ILE A 150 11.53 15.34 -8.91
C ILE A 150 12.29 16.57 -9.42
N GLN A 151 13.05 16.45 -10.50
CA GLN A 151 13.76 17.57 -11.10
C GLN A 151 12.80 18.63 -11.63
N TYR A 152 11.70 18.22 -12.24
CA TYR A 152 10.69 19.13 -12.82
C TYR A 152 9.74 19.70 -11.75
N LEU A 153 9.20 18.86 -10.87
CA LEU A 153 8.16 19.22 -9.90
C LEU A 153 8.69 19.52 -8.49
N GLY A 154 9.96 19.19 -8.24
CA GLY A 154 10.54 19.17 -6.92
C GLY A 154 10.13 17.93 -6.10
N PRO A 155 10.75 17.74 -4.93
CA PRO A 155 10.48 16.58 -4.08
C PRO A 155 9.05 16.59 -3.56
N LEU A 156 8.52 15.39 -3.29
CA LEU A 156 7.24 15.22 -2.61
C LEU A 156 7.30 15.91 -1.23
N TYR A 157 6.40 16.87 -1.01
CA TYR A 157 6.48 17.78 0.14
C TYR A 157 5.44 17.50 1.20
N GLU A 158 4.18 17.32 0.80
CA GLU A 158 3.04 17.14 1.69
C GLU A 158 2.10 16.05 1.20
N VAL A 159 1.32 15.54 2.14
CA VAL A 159 0.21 14.62 1.91
C VAL A 159 -1.05 15.23 2.50
N VAL A 160 -2.12 15.27 1.71
CA VAL A 160 -3.44 15.72 2.14
C VAL A 160 -4.33 14.51 2.36
N LEU A 161 -4.89 14.39 3.56
CA LEU A 161 -5.80 13.32 3.97
C LEU A 161 -7.18 13.90 4.26
N GLY A 162 -8.22 13.14 3.92
CA GLY A 162 -9.62 13.55 4.10
C GLY A 162 -10.19 14.33 2.92
N GLU A 163 -9.43 14.47 1.83
CA GLU A 163 -9.82 15.21 0.63
C GLU A 163 -11.02 14.59 -0.09
N HIS A 164 -11.93 15.44 -0.57
CA HIS A 164 -13.04 15.04 -1.43
C HIS A 164 -13.16 15.95 -2.66
N ASN A 165 -13.14 17.27 -2.48
CA ASN A 165 -13.16 18.24 -3.57
C ASN A 165 -11.99 19.20 -3.45
N THR A 166 -11.02 19.08 -4.36
CA THR A 166 -9.76 19.85 -4.34
C THR A 166 -9.93 21.36 -4.48
N GLN A 167 -11.13 21.83 -4.83
CA GLN A 167 -11.46 23.25 -4.97
C GLN A 167 -12.05 23.87 -3.70
N THR A 168 -12.38 23.07 -2.69
CA THR A 168 -12.99 23.53 -1.45
C THR A 168 -12.12 23.20 -0.23
N GLU A 169 -12.04 24.09 0.75
CA GLU A 169 -11.29 23.85 1.97
C GLU A 169 -12.05 22.92 2.94
N ILE A 170 -13.38 22.99 2.89
CA ILE A 170 -14.30 22.15 3.65
C ILE A 170 -15.32 21.57 2.69
N ASP A 171 -15.40 20.26 2.64
CA ASP A 171 -16.31 19.54 1.79
C ASP A 171 -17.64 19.26 2.48
N CYS A 172 -18.75 19.63 1.83
CA CYS A 172 -20.08 19.47 2.38
C CYS A 172 -21.01 18.74 1.41
N GLU A 173 -21.91 17.90 1.93
CA GLU A 173 -23.01 17.36 1.14
C GLU A 173 -24.12 18.40 1.00
N SER A 174 -24.47 18.74 -0.25
CA SER A 174 -25.46 19.77 -0.55
C SER A 174 -26.89 19.45 0.00
N LYS A 175 -27.23 18.17 0.13
CA LYS A 175 -28.56 17.75 0.58
C LYS A 175 -28.79 17.84 2.08
N ASN A 176 -27.77 17.57 2.90
CA ASN A 176 -27.92 17.41 4.35
C ASN A 176 -27.17 18.46 5.17
N LYS A 177 -26.49 19.40 4.53
CA LYS A 177 -25.59 20.38 5.18
C LYS A 177 -24.53 19.70 6.09
N THR A 178 -24.24 18.42 5.87
CA THR A 178 -23.22 17.68 6.61
C THR A 178 -21.87 17.95 5.96
N CYS A 179 -20.93 18.47 6.73
CA CYS A 179 -19.59 18.81 6.25
C CYS A 179 -18.55 17.85 6.84
N ALA A 180 -17.52 17.55 6.03
CA ALA A 180 -16.35 16.84 6.51
C ALA A 180 -15.52 17.74 7.45
N PRO A 181 -14.73 17.17 8.36
CA PRO A 181 -13.68 17.91 9.03
C PRO A 181 -12.67 18.46 8.01
N LYS A 182 -12.01 19.56 8.37
CA LYS A 182 -10.92 20.11 7.55
C LYS A 182 -9.86 19.04 7.23
N ASN A 183 -9.37 19.06 6.01
CA ASN A 183 -8.32 18.18 5.52
C ASN A 183 -7.06 18.22 6.39
N GLN A 184 -6.40 17.08 6.58
CA GLN A 184 -5.13 17.01 7.29
C GLN A 184 -3.97 17.12 6.29
N VAL A 185 -3.27 18.25 6.30
CA VAL A 185 -2.06 18.47 5.48
C VAL A 185 -0.84 18.13 6.34
N ILE A 186 -0.10 17.10 5.93
CA ILE A 186 1.03 16.60 6.70
C ILE A 186 2.27 16.52 5.81
N ARG A 187 3.36 17.15 6.25
CA ARG A 187 4.64 17.12 5.54
C ARG A 187 5.20 15.73 5.44
N VAL A 188 5.81 15.44 4.30
CA VAL A 188 6.58 14.21 4.09
C VAL A 188 7.91 14.32 4.84
N LYS A 189 8.28 13.25 5.53
CA LYS A 189 9.56 13.12 6.20
C LYS A 189 10.57 12.39 5.32
N LYS A 190 10.13 11.33 4.65
CA LYS A 190 10.96 10.47 3.81
C LYS A 190 10.10 9.68 2.84
N THR A 191 10.62 9.45 1.65
CA THR A 191 10.12 8.50 0.66
C THR A 191 11.10 7.34 0.56
N ILE A 192 10.60 6.13 0.29
CA ILE A 192 11.39 4.91 0.18
C ILE A 192 10.81 4.09 -0.97
N SER A 193 11.42 4.20 -2.14
CA SER A 193 11.10 3.35 -3.30
C SER A 193 11.65 1.94 -3.11
N HIS A 194 11.05 0.96 -3.77
CA HIS A 194 11.59 -0.40 -3.78
C HIS A 194 12.97 -0.41 -4.45
N SER A 195 13.95 -1.10 -3.86
CA SER A 195 15.35 -1.05 -4.32
C SER A 195 15.59 -1.67 -5.70
N MET A 196 14.65 -2.44 -6.21
CA MET A 196 14.70 -3.03 -7.56
C MET A 196 13.82 -2.27 -8.56
N TYR A 197 13.22 -1.16 -8.17
CA TYR A 197 12.52 -0.31 -9.11
C TYR A 197 13.53 0.42 -10.00
N ASP A 198 13.39 0.28 -11.30
CA ASP A 198 14.22 0.97 -12.31
C ASP A 198 13.34 1.93 -13.10
N GLU A 199 13.51 3.23 -12.87
CA GLU A 199 12.77 4.30 -13.53
C GLU A 199 12.99 4.37 -15.06
N LYS A 200 14.13 3.83 -15.55
CA LYS A 200 14.45 3.78 -16.97
C LYS A 200 13.85 2.57 -17.68
N SER A 201 13.37 1.60 -16.91
CA SER A 201 12.77 0.39 -17.47
C SER A 201 11.32 0.64 -17.90
N LYS A 202 11.01 0.40 -19.17
CA LYS A 202 9.63 0.41 -19.68
C LYS A 202 8.72 -0.64 -19.01
N GLN A 203 9.29 -1.60 -18.29
CA GLN A 203 8.58 -2.71 -17.67
C GLN A 203 7.87 -2.31 -16.36
N HIS A 204 8.26 -1.21 -15.73
CA HIS A 204 7.74 -0.71 -14.45
C HIS A 204 7.62 -1.81 -13.38
N HIS A 205 8.56 -2.76 -13.37
CA HIS A 205 8.61 -3.78 -12.32
C HIS A 205 8.96 -3.12 -10.98
N HIS A 206 8.39 -3.64 -9.89
CA HIS A 206 8.61 -3.13 -8.53
C HIS A 206 8.19 -1.67 -8.31
N ASP A 207 7.21 -1.18 -9.10
CA ASP A 207 6.66 0.17 -8.96
C ASP A 207 5.83 0.29 -7.67
N ILE A 208 6.54 0.43 -6.56
CA ILE A 208 5.99 0.58 -5.21
C ILE A 208 6.93 1.38 -4.32
N ALA A 209 6.39 2.29 -3.52
CA ALA A 209 7.14 3.09 -2.57
C ALA A 209 6.38 3.29 -1.26
N LEU A 210 7.11 3.64 -0.19
CA LEU A 210 6.56 4.01 1.10
C LEU A 210 6.84 5.48 1.39
N ILE A 211 5.85 6.18 1.92
CA ILE A 211 5.96 7.56 2.34
C ILE A 211 5.88 7.65 3.86
N GLN A 212 6.92 8.17 4.49
CA GLN A 212 6.92 8.46 5.92
C GLN A 212 6.49 9.91 6.17
N LEU A 213 5.42 10.09 6.91
CA LEU A 213 4.95 11.42 7.32
C LEU A 213 5.77 11.97 8.50
N LYS A 214 5.87 13.31 8.61
CA LYS A 214 6.55 13.98 9.75
C LYS A 214 5.76 13.88 11.05
N LYS A 215 4.42 13.85 10.95
CA LYS A 215 3.50 13.73 12.08
C LYS A 215 2.50 12.61 11.81
N SER A 216 1.95 12.01 12.85
CA SER A 216 0.87 11.03 12.73
C SER A 216 -0.41 11.71 12.24
N ALA A 217 -1.17 11.06 11.35
CA ALA A 217 -2.52 11.49 11.03
C ALA A 217 -3.46 11.16 12.20
N LYS A 218 -4.53 11.91 12.32
CA LYS A 218 -5.62 11.61 13.24
C LYS A 218 -6.68 10.82 12.50
N PHE A 219 -7.01 9.63 12.99
CA PHE A 219 -8.12 8.87 12.38
C PHE A 219 -9.46 9.50 12.73
N THR A 220 -10.29 9.58 11.71
CA THR A 220 -11.64 10.13 11.76
C THR A 220 -12.52 9.32 10.82
N SER A 221 -13.81 9.63 10.73
CA SER A 221 -14.70 9.04 9.72
C SER A 221 -14.27 9.33 8.27
N HIS A 222 -13.40 10.33 8.04
CA HIS A 222 -12.91 10.77 6.73
C HIS A 222 -11.42 10.46 6.51
N VAL A 223 -10.73 9.97 7.53
CA VAL A 223 -9.31 9.54 7.47
C VAL A 223 -9.16 8.24 8.23
N ALA A 224 -9.04 7.14 7.53
CA ALA A 224 -8.92 5.80 8.11
C ALA A 224 -7.98 4.93 7.27
N PRO A 225 -7.35 3.90 7.85
CA PRO A 225 -6.49 3.00 7.09
C PRO A 225 -7.29 1.98 6.28
N ILE A 226 -6.82 1.62 5.10
CA ILE A 226 -7.26 0.43 4.37
C ILE A 226 -6.48 -0.79 4.86
N CYS A 227 -7.08 -1.98 4.80
CA CYS A 227 -6.35 -3.21 5.08
C CYS A 227 -5.42 -3.58 3.93
N VAL A 228 -4.27 -4.14 4.25
CA VAL A 228 -3.37 -4.72 3.25
C VAL A 228 -3.78 -6.17 3.01
N LEU A 229 -3.96 -6.53 1.75
CA LEU A 229 -4.19 -7.93 1.38
C LEU A 229 -2.87 -8.70 1.47
N GLU A 230 -2.79 -9.67 2.39
CA GLU A 230 -1.57 -10.46 2.58
C GLU A 230 -1.54 -11.72 1.73
N LYS A 231 -2.70 -12.28 1.44
CA LYS A 231 -2.89 -13.46 0.58
C LYS A 231 -4.18 -13.33 -0.20
N VAL A 232 -4.15 -13.79 -1.43
CA VAL A 232 -5.37 -13.94 -2.24
C VAL A 232 -5.97 -15.31 -1.93
N GLU A 233 -6.94 -15.36 -1.04
CA GLU A 233 -7.65 -16.60 -0.66
C GLU A 233 -8.90 -16.84 -1.51
N PHE A 234 -9.28 -15.88 -2.34
CA PHE A 234 -10.46 -15.95 -3.18
C PHE A 234 -10.25 -15.13 -4.46
N LYS A 235 -10.95 -15.50 -5.52
CA LYS A 235 -10.94 -14.75 -6.79
C LYS A 235 -11.97 -13.62 -6.67
N PRO A 236 -11.56 -12.33 -6.68
CA PRO A 236 -12.50 -11.23 -6.57
C PRO A 236 -13.38 -11.19 -7.82
N TYR A 237 -14.65 -10.82 -7.64
CA TYR A 237 -15.57 -10.60 -8.74
C TYR A 237 -15.30 -9.26 -9.43
N GLU A 238 -14.94 -8.25 -8.65
CA GLU A 238 -14.59 -6.91 -9.13
C GLU A 238 -13.54 -6.26 -8.23
N TYR A 239 -12.81 -5.32 -8.81
CA TYR A 239 -11.96 -4.38 -8.10
C TYR A 239 -12.56 -2.98 -8.16
N TRP A 240 -12.17 -2.14 -7.22
CA TRP A 240 -12.55 -0.74 -7.14
C TRP A 240 -11.32 0.15 -7.22
N ILE A 241 -11.48 1.25 -7.96
CA ILE A 241 -10.50 2.32 -8.05
C ILE A 241 -11.20 3.61 -7.63
N SER A 242 -10.46 4.51 -6.99
CA SER A 242 -10.96 5.84 -6.66
C SER A 242 -9.82 6.85 -6.71
N GLY A 243 -10.11 8.04 -7.18
CA GLY A 243 -9.14 9.12 -7.29
C GLY A 243 -9.70 10.37 -7.92
N TRP A 244 -8.82 11.25 -8.37
CA TRP A 244 -9.13 12.54 -9.01
C TRP A 244 -8.42 12.65 -10.36
N GLY A 245 -8.11 11.53 -11.01
CA GLY A 245 -7.45 11.47 -12.30
C GLY A 245 -8.28 12.06 -13.45
N LEU A 246 -7.71 12.02 -14.65
CA LEU A 246 -8.39 12.47 -15.84
C LEU A 246 -9.63 11.62 -16.12
N THR A 247 -10.69 12.25 -16.58
CA THR A 247 -11.92 11.59 -17.03
C THR A 247 -11.90 11.29 -18.53
N ASN A 248 -10.92 11.86 -19.25
CA ASN A 248 -10.67 11.64 -20.67
C ASN A 248 -9.17 11.83 -20.93
N ASP A 249 -8.46 10.77 -21.33
CA ASP A 249 -7.01 10.81 -21.57
C ASP A 249 -6.59 11.71 -22.73
N SER A 250 -7.48 11.92 -23.70
CA SER A 250 -7.26 12.85 -24.82
C SER A 250 -7.38 14.33 -24.43
N ASN A 251 -7.89 14.63 -23.24
CA ASN A 251 -8.05 15.98 -22.73
C ASN A 251 -7.31 16.19 -21.41
N PRO A 252 -6.12 16.78 -21.40
CA PRO A 252 -5.35 17.01 -20.18
C PRO A 252 -6.03 17.94 -19.16
N ASN A 253 -7.07 18.66 -19.57
CA ASN A 253 -7.88 19.51 -18.69
C ASN A 253 -9.11 18.80 -18.11
N SER A 254 -9.28 17.49 -18.35
CA SER A 254 -10.43 16.72 -17.88
C SER A 254 -10.24 16.16 -16.46
N GLN A 255 -9.27 16.67 -15.71
CA GLN A 255 -9.03 16.22 -14.34
C GLN A 255 -10.21 16.54 -13.44
N SER A 256 -10.63 15.57 -12.64
CA SER A 256 -11.72 15.76 -11.70
C SER A 256 -11.27 16.53 -10.46
N SER A 257 -11.99 17.59 -10.11
CA SER A 257 -11.81 18.23 -8.80
C SER A 257 -12.45 17.42 -7.67
N VAL A 258 -13.43 16.59 -8.00
CA VAL A 258 -14.16 15.78 -7.02
C VAL A 258 -13.70 14.32 -7.09
N LYS A 259 -13.58 13.65 -5.95
CA LYS A 259 -13.24 12.23 -5.86
C LYS A 259 -14.22 11.37 -6.67
N LEU A 260 -13.70 10.62 -7.64
CA LEU A 260 -14.44 9.68 -8.46
C LEU A 260 -14.17 8.24 -8.00
N LYS A 261 -15.02 7.32 -8.41
CA LYS A 261 -14.87 5.88 -8.22
C LYS A 261 -15.36 5.09 -9.42
N VAL A 262 -14.76 3.94 -9.66
CA VAL A 262 -15.17 2.99 -10.70
C VAL A 262 -14.90 1.56 -10.24
N SER A 263 -15.78 0.62 -10.62
CA SER A 263 -15.50 -0.81 -10.48
C SER A 263 -15.10 -1.41 -11.81
N ILE A 264 -14.09 -2.28 -11.79
CA ILE A 264 -13.52 -2.95 -12.96
C ILE A 264 -13.35 -4.45 -12.66
N PRO A 265 -13.51 -5.33 -13.65
CA PRO A 265 -13.30 -6.75 -13.44
C PRO A 265 -11.81 -7.10 -13.34
N PRO A 266 -11.46 -8.20 -12.65
CA PRO A 266 -10.15 -8.81 -12.80
C PRO A 266 -9.94 -9.27 -14.25
N PHE A 267 -8.71 -9.11 -14.77
CA PHE A 267 -8.33 -9.60 -16.09
C PHE A 267 -7.41 -10.81 -15.96
N SER A 268 -7.52 -11.77 -16.87
CA SER A 268 -6.66 -12.97 -16.86
C SER A 268 -5.19 -12.59 -16.97
N HIS A 269 -4.36 -13.04 -16.03
CA HIS A 269 -2.92 -12.77 -16.05
C HIS A 269 -2.26 -13.32 -17.33
N LEU A 270 -2.65 -14.52 -17.77
CA LEU A 270 -2.15 -15.12 -19.00
C LEU A 270 -2.47 -14.25 -20.22
N ASN A 271 -3.74 -13.91 -20.42
CA ASN A 271 -4.17 -13.09 -21.55
C ASN A 271 -3.55 -11.68 -21.49
N CYS A 272 -3.36 -11.16 -20.28
CA CYS A 272 -2.69 -9.89 -20.05
C CYS A 272 -1.22 -9.94 -20.49
N SER A 273 -0.50 -10.97 -20.03
CA SER A 273 0.91 -11.19 -20.39
C SER A 273 1.11 -11.35 -21.90
N GLU A 274 0.26 -12.14 -22.55
CA GLU A 274 0.31 -12.31 -24.01
C GLU A 274 0.08 -10.99 -24.75
N LYS A 275 -0.90 -10.23 -24.28
CA LYS A 275 -1.26 -8.94 -24.87
C LYS A 275 -0.14 -7.91 -24.73
N TYR A 276 0.40 -7.73 -23.53
CA TYR A 276 1.47 -6.77 -23.28
C TYR A 276 2.81 -7.22 -23.91
N LYS A 277 3.03 -8.52 -24.06
CA LYS A 277 4.19 -9.05 -24.81
C LYS A 277 4.17 -8.61 -26.28
N SER A 278 3.01 -8.41 -26.89
CA SER A 278 2.91 -7.92 -28.28
C SER A 278 3.44 -6.50 -28.48
N ILE A 279 3.69 -5.77 -27.40
CA ILE A 279 4.28 -4.41 -27.39
C ILE A 279 5.58 -4.37 -26.56
N ASP A 280 6.29 -5.50 -26.48
CA ASP A 280 7.57 -5.65 -25.79
C ASP A 280 7.53 -5.36 -24.28
N MET A 281 6.39 -5.58 -23.64
CA MET A 281 6.23 -5.45 -22.20
C MET A 281 6.00 -6.82 -21.55
N ASN A 282 6.79 -7.14 -20.54
CA ASN A 282 6.75 -8.40 -19.82
C ASN A 282 6.02 -8.23 -18.48
N ILE A 283 4.82 -8.81 -18.38
CA ILE A 283 4.03 -8.80 -17.13
C ILE A 283 4.44 -9.98 -16.26
N THR A 284 4.72 -9.72 -15.00
CA THR A 284 5.16 -10.73 -14.01
C THR A 284 4.07 -11.00 -12.97
N ASP A 285 4.23 -12.07 -12.19
CA ASP A 285 3.33 -12.40 -11.06
C ASP A 285 3.30 -11.33 -9.95
N MET A 286 4.27 -10.41 -9.99
CA MET A 286 4.29 -9.26 -9.09
C MET A 286 3.39 -8.10 -9.53
N GLN A 287 2.67 -8.29 -10.63
CA GLN A 287 1.74 -7.32 -11.21
C GLN A 287 0.35 -7.97 -11.36
N LEU A 288 -0.70 -7.18 -11.18
CA LEU A 288 -2.09 -7.56 -11.41
C LEU A 288 -2.61 -6.83 -12.63
N CYS A 289 -3.52 -7.49 -13.35
CA CYS A 289 -4.23 -6.91 -14.47
C CYS A 289 -5.71 -6.79 -14.14
N ALA A 290 -6.30 -5.64 -14.40
CA ALA A 290 -7.73 -5.43 -14.20
C ALA A 290 -8.29 -4.42 -15.19
N GLY A 291 -9.60 -4.47 -15.48
CA GLY A 291 -10.26 -3.58 -16.43
C GLY A 291 -10.35 -4.16 -17.83
N GLY A 292 -9.90 -3.41 -18.84
CA GLY A 292 -10.07 -3.77 -20.25
C GLY A 292 -11.50 -3.58 -20.77
N ILE A 293 -12.32 -2.80 -20.07
CA ILE A 293 -13.67 -2.42 -20.47
C ILE A 293 -13.64 -0.98 -21.00
N LYS A 294 -14.21 -0.76 -22.18
CA LYS A 294 -14.29 0.55 -22.80
C LYS A 294 -14.87 1.60 -21.85
N GLY A 295 -14.12 2.68 -21.65
CA GLY A 295 -14.54 3.83 -20.82
C GLY A 295 -14.54 3.59 -19.31
N LYS A 296 -13.91 2.50 -18.83
CA LYS A 296 -13.79 2.19 -17.40
C LYS A 296 -12.38 1.78 -17.02
N ASP A 297 -11.66 2.68 -16.39
CA ASP A 297 -10.26 2.46 -15.99
C ASP A 297 -9.83 3.47 -14.92
N SER A 298 -8.61 3.28 -14.41
CA SER A 298 -7.80 4.37 -13.86
C SER A 298 -7.20 5.20 -14.99
N CYS A 299 -6.94 6.47 -14.74
CA CYS A 299 -6.35 7.35 -15.74
C CYS A 299 -5.21 8.18 -15.14
N SER A 300 -4.55 8.97 -15.98
CA SER A 300 -3.46 9.86 -15.55
C SER A 300 -3.89 10.71 -14.35
N GLY A 301 -3.12 10.64 -13.28
CA GLY A 301 -3.45 11.23 -11.98
C GLY A 301 -4.05 10.28 -10.95
N ASP A 302 -4.45 9.05 -11.32
CA ASP A 302 -4.82 8.00 -10.38
C ASP A 302 -3.63 7.10 -10.00
N SER A 303 -2.47 7.30 -10.61
CA SER A 303 -1.23 6.56 -10.34
C SER A 303 -0.87 6.57 -8.87
N GLY A 304 -0.42 5.42 -8.33
CA GLY A 304 -0.17 5.22 -6.91
C GLY A 304 -1.44 5.04 -6.08
N GLY A 305 -2.63 5.23 -6.67
CA GLY A 305 -3.92 4.96 -6.02
C GLY A 305 -4.15 3.46 -5.80
N PRO A 306 -5.10 3.10 -4.92
CA PRO A 306 -5.37 1.72 -4.58
C PRO A 306 -6.24 1.02 -5.62
N LEU A 307 -5.83 -0.19 -6.04
CA LEU A 307 -6.73 -1.20 -6.55
C LEU A 307 -7.33 -1.93 -5.35
N MET A 308 -8.61 -1.75 -5.10
CA MET A 308 -9.28 -2.20 -3.89
C MET A 308 -10.24 -3.35 -4.15
N LEU A 309 -10.43 -4.19 -3.16
CA LEU A 309 -11.51 -5.17 -3.13
C LEU A 309 -12.25 -5.10 -1.80
N VAL A 310 -13.51 -5.51 -1.81
CA VAL A 310 -14.34 -5.59 -0.61
C VAL A 310 -14.64 -7.04 -0.26
N LYS A 311 -14.44 -7.39 1.01
CA LYS A 311 -14.82 -8.68 1.60
C LYS A 311 -15.90 -8.43 2.63
N ASN A 312 -16.88 -9.32 2.75
CA ASN A 312 -17.95 -9.22 3.77
C ASN A 312 -18.70 -7.88 3.78
N ARG A 313 -19.08 -7.39 2.60
CA ARG A 313 -19.90 -6.19 2.34
C ARG A 313 -19.31 -4.83 2.73
N ASN A 314 -18.37 -4.75 3.67
CA ASN A 314 -17.85 -3.44 4.11
C ASN A 314 -16.39 -3.46 4.58
N HIS A 315 -15.68 -4.57 4.40
CA HIS A 315 -14.29 -4.67 4.80
C HIS A 315 -13.39 -4.57 3.57
N TRP A 316 -12.64 -3.48 3.46
CA TRP A 316 -11.87 -3.08 2.29
C TRP A 316 -10.40 -3.43 2.39
N PHE A 317 -9.87 -3.95 1.30
CA PHE A 317 -8.46 -4.33 1.18
C PHE A 317 -7.83 -3.68 -0.04
N ALA A 318 -6.60 -3.21 0.12
CA ALA A 318 -5.73 -2.86 -0.99
C ALA A 318 -5.10 -4.13 -1.55
N ALA A 319 -5.44 -4.46 -2.78
CA ALA A 319 -4.88 -5.60 -3.53
C ALA A 319 -3.72 -5.17 -4.42
N GLY A 320 -3.80 -3.98 -5.00
CA GLY A 320 -2.79 -3.44 -5.90
C GLY A 320 -2.61 -1.94 -5.78
N VAL A 321 -1.61 -1.44 -6.49
CA VAL A 321 -1.30 -0.02 -6.66
C VAL A 321 -1.34 0.30 -8.14
N VAL A 322 -2.06 1.35 -8.54
CA VAL A 322 -2.12 1.81 -9.95
C VAL A 322 -0.72 2.12 -10.43
N SER A 323 -0.25 1.43 -11.45
CA SER A 323 1.08 1.60 -12.04
C SER A 323 0.99 2.22 -13.43
N TYR A 324 0.57 1.49 -14.44
CA TYR A 324 0.47 2.00 -15.80
C TYR A 324 -0.62 1.30 -16.63
N GLY A 325 -0.85 1.81 -17.86
CA GLY A 325 -1.74 1.22 -18.85
C GLY A 325 -1.47 1.76 -20.23
N LEU A 326 -2.07 1.16 -21.26
CA LEU A 326 -2.00 1.61 -22.64
C LEU A 326 -3.18 2.53 -22.98
N GLY A 327 -3.19 3.74 -22.40
CA GLY A 327 -4.32 4.68 -22.44
C GLY A 327 -5.41 4.31 -21.43
N CYS A 328 -6.40 5.19 -21.24
CA CYS A 328 -7.43 5.03 -20.23
C CYS A 328 -8.71 4.43 -20.81
N GLY A 329 -9.21 3.34 -20.22
CA GLY A 329 -10.47 2.72 -20.63
C GLY A 329 -10.48 2.18 -22.05
N LYS A 330 -9.35 1.73 -22.54
CA LYS A 330 -9.22 1.13 -23.87
C LYS A 330 -9.74 -0.31 -23.82
N GLU A 331 -10.67 -0.61 -24.72
CA GLU A 331 -11.28 -1.93 -24.78
C GLU A 331 -10.24 -3.04 -24.99
N ASN A 332 -10.37 -4.12 -24.22
CA ASN A 332 -9.45 -5.27 -24.21
C ASN A 332 -8.00 -4.95 -23.76
N TRP A 333 -7.69 -3.75 -23.30
CA TRP A 333 -6.39 -3.41 -22.71
C TRP A 333 -6.57 -3.12 -21.22
N PRO A 334 -6.22 -4.08 -20.34
CA PRO A 334 -6.35 -3.88 -18.89
C PRO A 334 -5.28 -2.92 -18.38
N GLY A 335 -5.60 -2.19 -17.30
CA GLY A 335 -4.61 -1.50 -16.51
C GLY A 335 -3.70 -2.49 -15.76
N ILE A 336 -2.46 -2.07 -15.50
CA ILE A 336 -1.45 -2.81 -14.75
C ILE A 336 -1.29 -2.20 -13.36
N TYR A 337 -1.27 -3.06 -12.37
CA TYR A 337 -1.21 -2.70 -10.96
C TYR A 337 -0.09 -3.47 -10.27
N THR A 338 0.68 -2.85 -9.44
CA THR A 338 1.65 -3.55 -8.58
C THR A 338 0.91 -4.42 -7.59
N ASN A 339 1.18 -5.73 -7.57
CA ASN A 339 0.51 -6.70 -6.70
C ASN A 339 0.99 -6.57 -5.24
N ILE A 340 0.21 -5.96 -4.36
CA ILE A 340 0.59 -5.71 -2.97
C ILE A 340 0.95 -6.99 -2.21
N THR A 341 0.27 -8.11 -2.49
CA THR A 341 0.54 -9.38 -1.80
C THR A 341 1.98 -9.85 -1.96
N SER A 342 2.59 -9.54 -3.11
CA SER A 342 3.99 -9.87 -3.41
C SER A 342 4.99 -9.01 -2.61
N TYR A 343 4.56 -7.86 -2.08
CA TYR A 343 5.42 -6.89 -1.39
C TYR A 343 5.17 -6.79 0.12
N THR A 344 4.28 -7.57 0.69
CA THR A 344 3.94 -7.48 2.13
C THR A 344 5.15 -7.64 3.04
N ASN A 345 6.08 -8.55 2.69
CA ASN A 345 7.32 -8.74 3.43
C ASN A 345 8.27 -7.54 3.32
N TRP A 346 8.40 -6.96 2.12
CA TRP A 346 9.20 -5.75 1.92
C TRP A 346 8.62 -4.56 2.70
N ILE A 347 7.30 -4.36 2.64
CA ILE A 347 6.59 -3.31 3.37
C ILE A 347 6.89 -3.44 4.87
N ARG A 348 6.63 -4.61 5.45
CA ARG A 348 6.84 -4.88 6.87
C ARG A 348 8.29 -4.65 7.29
N LYS A 349 9.24 -5.24 6.55
CA LYS A 349 10.68 -5.11 6.83
C LYS A 349 11.12 -3.64 6.77
N THR A 350 10.68 -2.90 5.76
CA THR A 350 11.04 -1.50 5.56
C THR A 350 10.52 -0.63 6.68
N ILE A 351 9.27 -0.79 7.08
CA ILE A 351 8.66 -0.06 8.20
C ILE A 351 9.42 -0.36 9.48
N TRP A 352 9.61 -1.64 9.80
CA TRP A 352 10.31 -2.08 11.01
C TRP A 352 11.73 -1.50 11.11
N GLN A 353 12.51 -1.58 10.02
CA GLN A 353 13.89 -1.05 9.97
C GLN A 353 13.96 0.45 10.22
N ASN A 354 13.05 1.21 9.65
CA ASN A 354 13.05 2.66 9.80
C ASN A 354 12.59 3.12 11.20
N GLU A 355 11.81 2.33 11.91
CA GLU A 355 11.45 2.58 13.30
C GLU A 355 12.59 2.30 14.28
N HIS A 356 13.29 1.17 14.09
CA HIS A 356 14.29 0.72 15.05
C HIS A 356 15.65 1.39 14.87
N LYS A 357 15.98 1.92 13.69
CA LYS A 357 17.15 2.80 13.49
C LYS A 357 17.11 4.03 14.39
N LYS A 358 15.94 4.57 14.71
CA LYS A 358 15.77 5.72 15.61
C LYS A 358 16.05 5.41 17.08
N LYS A 359 15.82 4.17 17.53
CA LYS A 359 16.10 3.80 18.93
C LYS A 359 17.59 3.69 19.20
N LYS A 360 18.40 3.24 18.23
CA LYS A 360 19.86 3.14 18.38
C LYS A 360 20.54 4.51 18.44
N SER A 361 20.12 5.49 17.66
CA SER A 361 20.72 6.83 17.69
C SER A 361 20.38 7.65 18.92
N LYS A 362 19.29 7.34 19.65
CA LYS A 362 18.93 8.00 20.92
C LYS A 362 19.60 7.41 22.16
N ILE A 363 20.24 6.24 22.03
CA ILE A 363 20.95 5.56 23.14
C ILE A 363 22.45 5.93 23.12
N MET A 364 22.94 6.55 22.04
CA MET A 364 24.34 6.95 21.86
C MET A 364 24.57 8.47 22.02
N HIS A 365 23.62 9.17 22.56
CA HIS A 365 23.67 10.57 23.06
C HIS A 365 23.02 10.57 24.45
#